data_05579871dba60eeaaaeb5e47bbde84c3
#
_entry.id   05579871dba60eeaaaeb5e47bbde84c3
#
_cell.length_a   1.000
_cell.length_b   1.000
_cell.length_c   1.000
_cell.angle_alpha   90.00
_cell.angle_beta   90.00
_cell.angle_gamma   90.00
#
_symmetry.space_group_name_H-M   'P 1'
#
loop_
_entity.id
_entity.type
_entity.pdbx_description
1 polymer ?
#
loop_
_entity_poly.entity_id
_entity_poly.type
_entity_poly.pdbx_seq_one_letter_code
_entity_poly.pdbx_strand_id
1 'polypeptide(L)'
;MIGIIDYGAGNLLSVKKAFAYIGIDGKLVRSPEDMRDVDKLVLPGVGAFYAAIEKLKAQQLFEPIRAWTQADRPFLGICLGLQMLFEESDEFGNSPGLGVFRGRVPQFKAGKVPQIGWNQVAQAQASPLWHGIDNQAFFYFLHGFYVDTPEESMIIGQTDYGITYTSAIQRGNIYAVQFHPEKSGSVGLKLLENWNSI
;
A
#
# COMPACT_ATOMS: atom_id res chain seq x y z
N MET A 1 -17.65 4.56 -5.82
CA MET A 1 -16.67 5.69 -5.94
C MET A 1 -15.41 5.35 -5.17
N ILE A 2 -14.21 5.67 -5.72
CA ILE A 2 -12.93 5.48 -5.00
C ILE A 2 -12.56 6.73 -4.21
N GLY A 3 -12.24 6.56 -2.92
CA GLY A 3 -11.63 7.59 -2.09
C GLY A 3 -10.11 7.43 -2.03
N ILE A 4 -9.36 8.48 -2.29
CA ILE A 4 -7.90 8.52 -2.16
C ILE A 4 -7.56 9.39 -0.96
N ILE A 5 -6.97 8.79 0.08
CA ILE A 5 -6.61 9.51 1.31
C ILE A 5 -5.54 10.56 1.00
N ASP A 6 -5.84 11.80 1.39
CA ASP A 6 -4.95 12.96 1.26
C ASP A 6 -4.62 13.51 2.66
N TYR A 7 -3.57 12.99 3.25
CA TYR A 7 -3.05 13.47 4.55
C TYR A 7 -1.90 14.48 4.40
N GLY A 8 -1.81 15.15 3.23
CA GLY A 8 -0.77 16.15 2.97
C GLY A 8 0.62 15.56 2.71
N ALA A 9 0.68 14.28 2.33
CA ALA A 9 1.88 13.60 1.86
C ALA A 9 1.49 12.52 0.83
N GLY A 10 2.42 12.16 -0.02
CA GLY A 10 2.19 11.15 -1.04
C GLY A 10 2.19 11.70 -2.46
N ASN A 11 2.33 10.79 -3.42
CA ASN A 11 2.27 11.11 -4.84
C ASN A 11 0.81 11.05 -5.33
N LEU A 12 -0.07 11.78 -4.63
CA LEU A 12 -1.53 11.78 -4.85
C LEU A 12 -1.91 12.04 -6.29
N LEU A 13 -1.23 13.00 -6.93
CA LEU A 13 -1.52 13.36 -8.32
C LEU A 13 -1.26 12.20 -9.28
N SER A 14 -0.17 11.45 -9.09
CA SER A 14 0.13 10.29 -9.93
C SER A 14 -0.85 9.16 -9.70
N VAL A 15 -1.23 8.88 -8.44
CA VAL A 15 -2.25 7.87 -8.12
C VAL A 15 -3.60 8.26 -8.73
N LYS A 16 -4.03 9.52 -8.55
CA LYS A 16 -5.28 10.02 -9.15
C LYS A 16 -5.25 9.93 -10.68
N LYS A 17 -4.12 10.33 -11.31
CA LYS A 17 -3.95 10.23 -12.77
C LYS A 17 -3.96 8.79 -13.26
N ALA A 18 -3.38 7.85 -12.53
CA ALA A 18 -3.39 6.44 -12.89
C ALA A 18 -4.82 5.87 -12.89
N PHE A 19 -5.62 6.18 -11.86
CA PHE A 19 -7.04 5.80 -11.84
C PHE A 19 -7.84 6.49 -12.95
N ALA A 20 -7.64 7.79 -13.18
CA ALA A 20 -8.32 8.51 -14.26
C ALA A 20 -7.96 7.94 -15.64
N TYR A 21 -6.72 7.50 -15.84
CA TYR A 21 -6.28 6.89 -17.10
C TYR A 21 -7.04 5.59 -17.43
N ILE A 22 -7.41 4.81 -16.42
CA ILE A 22 -8.22 3.59 -16.56
C ILE A 22 -9.74 3.88 -16.45
N GLY A 23 -10.15 5.16 -16.58
CA GLY A 23 -11.56 5.57 -16.60
C GLY A 23 -12.23 5.63 -15.21
N ILE A 24 -11.46 5.72 -14.15
CA ILE A 24 -11.99 5.72 -12.78
C ILE A 24 -11.73 7.07 -12.12
N ASP A 25 -12.80 7.75 -11.71
CA ASP A 25 -12.70 8.98 -10.92
C ASP A 25 -12.45 8.68 -9.45
N GLY A 26 -11.38 9.30 -8.90
CA GLY A 26 -11.03 9.25 -7.49
C GLY A 26 -11.32 10.57 -6.79
N LYS A 27 -12.10 10.50 -5.68
CA LYS A 27 -12.34 11.61 -4.75
C LYS A 27 -11.19 11.70 -3.75
N LEU A 28 -10.68 12.90 -3.45
CA LEU A 28 -9.74 13.07 -2.34
C LEU A 28 -10.50 13.04 -1.00
N VAL A 29 -9.95 12.29 -0.05
CA VAL A 29 -10.47 12.12 1.30
C VAL A 29 -9.51 12.81 2.27
N ARG A 30 -9.95 13.91 2.89
CA ARG A 30 -9.16 14.73 3.82
C ARG A 30 -9.73 14.76 5.23
N SER A 31 -10.94 14.25 5.38
CA SER A 31 -11.65 14.17 6.66
C SER A 31 -12.51 12.92 6.73
N PRO A 32 -12.98 12.52 7.92
CA PRO A 32 -13.91 11.40 8.07
C PRO A 32 -15.23 11.58 7.29
N GLU A 33 -15.69 12.81 7.12
CA GLU A 33 -16.89 13.15 6.37
C GLU A 33 -16.75 12.76 4.91
N ASP A 34 -15.56 12.95 4.33
CA ASP A 34 -15.28 12.61 2.95
C ASP A 34 -15.38 11.10 2.66
N MET A 35 -15.29 10.26 3.70
CA MET A 35 -15.39 8.79 3.58
C MET A 35 -16.84 8.29 3.42
N ARG A 36 -17.86 9.13 3.64
CA ARG A 36 -19.26 8.68 3.66
C ARG A 36 -19.75 8.17 2.31
N ASP A 37 -19.30 8.79 1.23
CA ASP A 37 -19.76 8.51 -0.13
C ASP A 37 -18.74 7.67 -0.93
N VAL A 38 -17.84 6.95 -0.26
CA VAL A 38 -16.81 6.12 -0.89
C VAL A 38 -17.09 4.63 -0.64
N ASP A 39 -16.93 3.84 -1.70
CA ASP A 39 -17.10 2.39 -1.65
C ASP A 39 -15.76 1.67 -1.43
N LYS A 40 -14.67 2.24 -1.94
CA LYS A 40 -13.31 1.71 -1.91
C LYS A 40 -12.33 2.78 -1.47
N LEU A 41 -11.34 2.44 -0.67
CA LEU A 41 -10.38 3.37 -0.12
C LEU A 41 -8.96 3.04 -0.55
N VAL A 42 -8.21 4.05 -1.00
CA VAL A 42 -6.79 3.96 -1.32
C VAL A 42 -6.01 4.79 -0.33
N LEU A 43 -5.01 4.18 0.29
CA LEU A 43 -4.05 4.87 1.16
C LEU A 43 -2.68 4.89 0.46
N PRO A 44 -2.37 5.91 -0.32
CA PRO A 44 -1.03 6.09 -0.87
C PRO A 44 -0.11 6.66 0.21
N GLY A 45 1.19 6.47 0.05
CA GLY A 45 2.12 7.11 0.97
C GLY A 45 3.54 7.15 0.45
N VAL A 46 4.23 8.25 0.75
CA VAL A 46 5.67 8.44 0.59
C VAL A 46 6.21 9.23 1.77
N GLY A 47 7.51 9.08 2.06
CA GLY A 47 8.18 9.79 3.15
C GLY A 47 8.26 8.94 4.42
N ALA A 48 8.33 9.60 5.57
CA ALA A 48 8.59 8.96 6.86
C ALA A 48 7.32 8.40 7.50
N PHE A 49 7.42 7.18 8.02
CA PHE A 49 6.32 6.44 8.65
C PHE A 49 5.69 7.23 9.82
N TYR A 50 6.50 7.67 10.78
CA TYR A 50 6.02 8.44 11.93
C TYR A 50 5.25 9.70 11.51
N ALA A 51 5.83 10.48 10.58
CA ALA A 51 5.20 11.71 10.12
C ALA A 51 3.86 11.47 9.41
N ALA A 52 3.74 10.35 8.67
CA ALA A 52 2.51 9.97 8.01
C ALA A 52 1.41 9.60 9.03
N ILE A 53 1.75 8.79 10.04
CA ILE A 53 0.82 8.43 11.13
C ILE A 53 0.34 9.67 11.88
N GLU A 54 1.24 10.59 12.25
CA GLU A 54 0.85 11.82 12.95
C GLU A 54 -0.06 12.72 12.09
N LYS A 55 0.17 12.79 10.80
CA LYS A 55 -0.73 13.51 9.88
C LYS A 55 -2.12 12.85 9.79
N LEU A 56 -2.20 11.52 9.72
CA LEU A 56 -3.48 10.81 9.77
C LEU A 56 -4.24 11.09 11.06
N LYS A 57 -3.55 11.13 12.20
CA LYS A 57 -4.14 11.48 13.51
C LYS A 57 -4.62 12.94 13.53
N ALA A 58 -3.79 13.88 13.06
CA ALA A 58 -4.12 15.30 13.02
C ALA A 58 -5.37 15.59 12.16
N GLN A 59 -5.59 14.83 11.09
CA GLN A 59 -6.77 14.91 10.22
C GLN A 59 -7.93 14.03 10.71
N GLN A 60 -7.80 13.39 11.87
CA GLN A 60 -8.80 12.46 12.43
C GLN A 60 -9.13 11.26 11.51
N LEU A 61 -8.23 10.90 10.60
CA LEU A 61 -8.40 9.78 9.66
C LEU A 61 -7.88 8.45 10.20
N PHE A 62 -7.05 8.45 11.24
CA PHE A 62 -6.42 7.25 11.79
C PHE A 62 -7.45 6.19 12.22
N GLU A 63 -8.36 6.53 13.12
CA GLU A 63 -9.40 5.61 13.59
C GLU A 63 -10.43 5.24 12.52
N PRO A 64 -10.92 6.16 11.67
CA PRO A 64 -11.78 5.80 10.54
C PRO A 64 -11.16 4.79 9.58
N ILE A 65 -9.85 4.90 9.26
CA ILE A 65 -9.15 3.93 8.41
C ILE A 65 -9.07 2.57 9.11
N ARG A 66 -8.75 2.53 10.41
CA ARG A 66 -8.77 1.28 11.19
C ARG A 66 -10.15 0.62 11.17
N ALA A 67 -11.20 1.39 11.45
CA ALA A 67 -12.58 0.89 11.41
C ALA A 67 -12.96 0.38 10.02
N TRP A 68 -12.52 1.05 8.95
CA TRP A 68 -12.74 0.64 7.56
C TRP A 68 -12.12 -0.73 7.27
N THR A 69 -10.86 -0.92 7.66
CA THR A 69 -10.12 -2.16 7.43
C THR A 69 -10.60 -3.30 8.34
N GLN A 70 -11.02 -3.01 9.56
CA GLN A 70 -11.64 -3.99 10.48
C GLN A 70 -13.01 -4.48 9.98
N ALA A 71 -13.75 -3.61 9.30
CA ALA A 71 -15.02 -3.97 8.66
C ALA A 71 -14.83 -4.68 7.30
N ASP A 72 -13.60 -5.03 6.94
CA ASP A 72 -13.21 -5.68 5.68
C ASP A 72 -13.75 -4.98 4.43
N ARG A 73 -13.86 -3.65 4.47
CA ARG A 73 -14.27 -2.84 3.33
C ARG A 73 -13.11 -2.70 2.33
N PRO A 74 -13.39 -2.65 1.00
CA PRO A 74 -12.35 -2.61 -0.03
C PRO A 74 -11.30 -1.53 0.21
N PHE A 75 -10.03 -1.95 0.29
CA PHE A 75 -8.91 -1.09 0.65
C PHE A 75 -7.65 -1.45 -0.15
N LEU A 76 -6.89 -0.44 -0.58
CA LEU A 76 -5.57 -0.58 -1.22
C LEU A 76 -4.54 0.31 -0.53
N GLY A 77 -3.56 -0.29 0.13
CA GLY A 77 -2.35 0.41 0.60
C GLY A 77 -1.26 0.43 -0.47
N ILE A 78 -0.64 1.59 -0.72
CA ILE A 78 0.46 1.72 -1.70
C ILE A 78 1.72 2.23 -0.99
N CYS A 79 2.82 1.48 -1.08
CA CYS A 79 4.14 1.78 -0.54
C CYS A 79 4.08 2.05 0.98
N LEU A 80 4.26 3.27 1.44
CA LEU A 80 4.12 3.60 2.86
C LEU A 80 2.70 3.25 3.38
N GLY A 81 1.68 3.29 2.51
CA GLY A 81 0.32 2.83 2.84
C GLY A 81 0.23 1.36 3.21
N LEU A 82 1.05 0.48 2.60
CA LEU A 82 1.22 -0.90 3.05
C LEU A 82 1.85 -0.92 4.44
N GLN A 83 2.95 -0.21 4.63
CA GLN A 83 3.73 -0.24 5.88
C GLN A 83 2.89 0.23 7.07
N MET A 84 2.10 1.29 6.90
CA MET A 84 1.25 1.85 7.95
C MET A 84 0.18 0.89 8.48
N LEU A 85 -0.17 -0.19 7.76
CA LEU A 85 -1.13 -1.20 8.21
C LEU A 85 -0.58 -2.09 9.34
N PHE A 86 0.73 -2.16 9.52
CA PHE A 86 1.39 -3.01 10.51
C PHE A 86 1.44 -2.37 11.89
N GLU A 87 1.90 -3.16 12.89
CA GLU A 87 1.90 -2.74 14.29
C GLU A 87 2.89 -1.61 14.55
N GLU A 88 4.10 -1.67 13.95
CA GLU A 88 5.16 -0.70 14.21
C GLU A 88 6.21 -0.62 13.09
N SER A 89 6.98 0.45 13.10
CA SER A 89 8.16 0.64 12.26
C SER A 89 9.38 0.99 13.10
N ASP A 90 10.55 0.49 12.68
CA ASP A 90 11.85 0.83 13.28
C ASP A 90 12.32 2.27 12.90
N GLU A 91 11.58 2.97 12.05
CA GLU A 91 11.94 4.32 11.60
C GLU A 91 11.83 5.32 12.74
N PHE A 92 12.96 6.00 13.08
CA PHE A 92 13.09 6.93 14.21
C PHE A 92 12.73 6.34 15.59
N GLY A 93 12.99 5.05 15.80
CA GLY A 93 12.58 4.30 16.97
C GLY A 93 11.22 3.59 16.74
N ASN A 94 10.68 2.93 17.76
CA ASN A 94 9.42 2.22 17.63
C ASN A 94 8.25 3.20 17.40
N SER A 95 7.86 3.36 16.14
CA SER A 95 6.70 4.17 15.73
C SER A 95 5.49 3.28 15.53
N PRO A 96 4.39 3.42 16.32
CA PRO A 96 3.20 2.59 16.16
C PRO A 96 2.46 2.92 14.87
N GLY A 97 1.99 1.87 14.17
CA GLY A 97 1.18 1.95 12.97
C GLY A 97 -0.33 1.84 13.25
N LEU A 98 -1.09 1.50 12.21
CA LEU A 98 -2.54 1.28 12.32
C LEU A 98 -2.88 -0.03 13.05
N GLY A 99 -1.95 -0.99 13.15
CA GLY A 99 -2.14 -2.25 13.86
C GLY A 99 -3.27 -3.11 13.25
N VAL A 100 -3.44 -3.07 11.95
CA VAL A 100 -4.40 -3.90 11.21
C VAL A 100 -3.86 -5.31 11.03
N PHE A 101 -2.56 -5.43 10.80
CA PHE A 101 -1.82 -6.69 10.62
C PHE A 101 -0.70 -6.81 11.65
N ARG A 102 -0.41 -8.05 12.05
CA ARG A 102 0.71 -8.37 12.92
C ARG A 102 2.03 -8.29 12.16
N GLY A 103 3.03 -7.77 12.82
CA GLY A 103 4.37 -7.63 12.26
C GLY A 103 4.89 -6.19 12.34
N ARG A 104 6.06 -6.00 11.78
CA ARG A 104 6.81 -4.74 11.86
C ARG A 104 7.40 -4.33 10.52
N VAL A 105 7.95 -3.14 10.49
CA VAL A 105 8.54 -2.54 9.28
C VAL A 105 9.99 -2.16 9.56
N PRO A 106 10.95 -3.12 9.46
CA PRO A 106 12.37 -2.89 9.67
C PRO A 106 13.03 -2.21 8.48
N GLN A 107 14.19 -1.59 8.72
CA GLN A 107 15.04 -1.03 7.68
C GLN A 107 15.89 -2.12 7.01
N PHE A 108 16.14 -1.99 5.70
CA PHE A 108 17.15 -2.81 5.03
C PHE A 108 18.53 -2.58 5.65
N LYS A 109 19.23 -3.69 5.95
CA LYS A 109 20.56 -3.66 6.59
C LYS A 109 21.70 -3.93 5.61
N ALA A 110 21.39 -4.34 4.38
CA ALA A 110 22.36 -4.67 3.35
C ALA A 110 21.94 -4.12 1.99
N GLY A 111 22.88 -4.00 1.07
CA GLY A 111 22.64 -3.45 -0.26
C GLY A 111 22.57 -1.92 -0.27
N LYS A 112 22.11 -1.36 -1.39
CA LYS A 112 21.88 0.08 -1.54
C LYS A 112 20.53 0.46 -0.92
N VAL A 113 20.56 1.30 0.10
CA VAL A 113 19.33 1.79 0.77
C VAL A 113 19.16 3.27 0.46
N PRO A 114 17.98 3.71 0.00
CA PRO A 114 16.79 2.91 -0.31
C PRO A 114 16.92 2.07 -1.59
N GLN A 115 16.07 1.01 -1.71
CA GLN A 115 15.81 0.35 -2.98
C GLN A 115 15.09 1.33 -3.89
N ILE A 116 15.67 1.65 -5.05
CA ILE A 116 15.10 2.54 -6.06
C ILE A 116 15.22 1.88 -7.42
N GLY A 117 14.10 1.70 -8.10
CA GLY A 117 14.07 1.18 -9.47
C GLY A 117 13.10 0.02 -9.67
N TRP A 118 13.24 -0.63 -10.80
CA TRP A 118 12.40 -1.76 -11.20
C TRP A 118 12.92 -3.05 -10.58
N ASN A 119 12.00 -3.84 -10.02
CA ASN A 119 12.32 -5.18 -9.51
C ASN A 119 11.12 -6.11 -9.71
N GLN A 120 11.39 -7.40 -9.67
CA GLN A 120 10.40 -8.44 -9.93
C GLN A 120 9.58 -8.76 -8.68
N VAL A 121 8.31 -9.07 -8.89
CA VAL A 121 7.41 -9.58 -7.85
C VAL A 121 7.07 -11.04 -8.17
N ALA A 122 7.52 -11.96 -7.33
CA ALA A 122 7.11 -13.35 -7.36
C ALA A 122 5.72 -13.48 -6.73
N GLN A 123 4.76 -14.04 -7.46
CA GLN A 123 3.41 -14.32 -6.96
C GLN A 123 3.47 -15.50 -6.00
N ALA A 124 3.36 -15.24 -4.71
CA ALA A 124 3.47 -16.26 -3.67
C ALA A 124 2.19 -17.10 -3.55
N GLN A 125 1.03 -16.50 -3.83
CA GLN A 125 -0.28 -17.14 -3.81
C GLN A 125 -1.17 -16.58 -4.91
N ALA A 126 -2.18 -17.36 -5.32
CA ALA A 126 -3.21 -16.89 -6.23
C ALA A 126 -4.00 -15.73 -5.60
N SER A 127 -4.23 -14.69 -6.39
CA SER A 127 -5.02 -13.52 -5.98
C SER A 127 -5.69 -12.91 -7.20
N PRO A 128 -6.92 -12.39 -7.09
CA PRO A 128 -7.56 -11.62 -8.15
C PRO A 128 -6.70 -10.43 -8.60
N LEU A 129 -5.86 -9.90 -7.70
CA LEU A 129 -4.97 -8.78 -8.00
C LEU A 129 -4.00 -9.09 -9.16
N TRP A 130 -3.62 -10.36 -9.33
CA TRP A 130 -2.68 -10.82 -10.36
C TRP A 130 -3.32 -11.19 -11.70
N HIS A 131 -4.65 -11.01 -11.86
CA HIS A 131 -5.32 -11.43 -13.09
C HIS A 131 -4.72 -10.75 -14.32
N GLY A 132 -4.21 -11.57 -15.27
CA GLY A 132 -3.54 -11.09 -16.48
C GLY A 132 -2.19 -10.40 -16.25
N ILE A 133 -1.56 -10.63 -15.10
CA ILE A 133 -0.21 -10.17 -14.78
C ILE A 133 0.70 -11.40 -14.63
N ASP A 134 1.78 -11.44 -15.41
CA ASP A 134 2.73 -12.54 -15.37
C ASP A 134 3.43 -12.65 -14.01
N ASN A 135 3.75 -13.87 -13.60
CA ASN A 135 4.62 -14.08 -12.45
C ASN A 135 6.00 -13.48 -12.73
N GLN A 136 6.60 -12.85 -11.72
CA GLN A 136 7.86 -12.11 -11.82
C GLN A 136 7.78 -10.87 -12.75
N ALA A 137 6.59 -10.30 -12.93
CA ALA A 137 6.47 -8.99 -13.58
C ALA A 137 7.26 -7.92 -12.83
N PHE A 138 7.78 -6.94 -13.57
CA PHE A 138 8.54 -5.83 -13.01
C PHE A 138 7.62 -4.71 -12.55
N PHE A 139 7.85 -4.24 -11.31
CA PHE A 139 7.22 -3.06 -10.74
C PHE A 139 8.27 -2.06 -10.26
N TYR A 140 7.89 -0.81 -10.11
CA TYR A 140 8.77 0.25 -9.61
C TYR A 140 8.72 0.34 -8.09
N PHE A 141 9.89 0.28 -7.45
CA PHE A 141 10.08 0.37 -6.00
C PHE A 141 10.83 1.66 -5.62
N LEU A 142 10.49 2.22 -4.47
CA LEU A 142 11.18 3.36 -3.85
C LEU A 142 10.95 3.31 -2.33
N HIS A 143 11.75 2.53 -1.60
CA HIS A 143 11.61 2.39 -0.16
C HIS A 143 12.90 1.94 0.53
N GLY A 144 13.09 2.33 1.80
CA GLY A 144 14.22 1.92 2.64
C GLY A 144 13.85 0.94 3.74
N PHE A 145 12.54 0.69 3.92
CA PHE A 145 11.97 -0.19 4.94
C PHE A 145 11.07 -1.20 4.26
N TYR A 146 10.88 -2.39 4.86
CA TYR A 146 10.08 -3.47 4.29
C TYR A 146 9.20 -4.12 5.36
N VAL A 147 8.18 -4.84 4.93
CA VAL A 147 7.28 -5.57 5.82
C VAL A 147 7.88 -6.92 6.21
N ASP A 148 7.96 -7.15 7.53
CA ASP A 148 8.29 -8.42 8.17
C ASP A 148 7.10 -8.88 9.01
N THR A 149 6.40 -9.94 8.58
CA THR A 149 5.17 -10.42 9.18
C THR A 149 5.19 -11.93 9.39
N PRO A 150 4.68 -12.42 10.54
CA PRO A 150 4.48 -13.86 10.77
C PRO A 150 3.23 -14.42 10.07
N GLU A 151 2.38 -13.58 9.47
CA GLU A 151 1.11 -13.99 8.85
C GLU A 151 1.32 -14.38 7.38
N GLU A 152 1.97 -15.54 7.14
CA GLU A 152 2.30 -16.02 5.79
C GLU A 152 1.07 -16.18 4.87
N SER A 153 -0.09 -16.50 5.44
CA SER A 153 -1.32 -16.74 4.67
C SER A 153 -1.83 -15.50 3.91
N MET A 154 -1.41 -14.30 4.31
CA MET A 154 -1.81 -13.07 3.60
C MET A 154 -0.79 -12.63 2.54
N ILE A 155 0.38 -13.26 2.45
CA ILE A 155 1.44 -12.86 1.53
C ILE A 155 1.08 -13.36 0.13
N ILE A 156 0.75 -12.44 -0.78
CA ILE A 156 0.45 -12.76 -2.19
C ILE A 156 1.59 -12.42 -3.14
N GLY A 157 2.57 -11.62 -2.69
CA GLY A 157 3.74 -11.27 -3.50
C GLY A 157 4.99 -11.07 -2.66
N GLN A 158 6.11 -11.54 -3.19
CA GLN A 158 7.43 -11.42 -2.59
C GLN A 158 8.44 -10.87 -3.58
N THR A 159 9.46 -10.19 -3.07
CA THR A 159 10.53 -9.59 -3.89
C THR A 159 11.87 -9.87 -3.24
N ASP A 160 12.89 -10.17 -4.05
CA ASP A 160 14.28 -10.31 -3.59
C ASP A 160 15.03 -8.98 -3.76
N TYR A 161 15.67 -8.55 -2.67
CA TYR A 161 16.62 -7.43 -2.68
C TYR A 161 17.72 -7.67 -1.66
N GLY A 162 18.49 -8.75 -1.88
CA GLY A 162 19.47 -9.25 -0.91
C GLY A 162 18.85 -10.01 0.26
N ILE A 163 17.58 -9.83 0.48
CA ILE A 163 16.67 -10.67 1.28
C ILE A 163 15.36 -10.82 0.51
N THR A 164 14.66 -11.91 0.70
CA THR A 164 13.28 -12.05 0.24
C THR A 164 12.35 -11.41 1.26
N TYR A 165 11.54 -10.43 0.83
CA TYR A 165 10.59 -9.72 1.70
C TYR A 165 9.18 -9.67 1.10
N THR A 166 8.20 -9.40 1.95
CA THR A 166 6.79 -9.25 1.56
C THR A 166 6.59 -7.98 0.76
N SER A 167 6.20 -8.08 -0.51
CA SER A 167 5.96 -6.93 -1.39
C SER A 167 4.49 -6.75 -1.78
N ALA A 168 3.62 -7.73 -1.51
CA ALA A 168 2.17 -7.59 -1.66
C ALA A 168 1.43 -8.51 -0.69
N ILE A 169 0.33 -8.01 -0.14
CA ILE A 169 -0.53 -8.74 0.81
C ILE A 169 -1.99 -8.66 0.40
N GLN A 170 -2.75 -9.67 0.85
CA GLN A 170 -4.22 -9.71 0.78
C GLN A 170 -4.78 -10.40 2.03
N ARG A 171 -5.75 -9.77 2.67
CA ARG A 171 -6.62 -10.40 3.66
C ARG A 171 -8.04 -9.91 3.46
N GLY A 172 -8.93 -10.81 3.04
CA GLY A 172 -10.28 -10.42 2.63
C GLY A 172 -10.25 -9.39 1.50
N ASN A 173 -10.89 -8.26 1.73
CA ASN A 173 -10.95 -7.12 0.80
C ASN A 173 -9.82 -6.08 1.01
N ILE A 174 -8.87 -6.36 1.91
CA ILE A 174 -7.74 -5.48 2.19
C ILE A 174 -6.53 -5.96 1.39
N TYR A 175 -6.10 -5.12 0.45
CA TYR A 175 -4.92 -5.33 -0.38
C TYR A 175 -3.88 -4.25 -0.06
N ALA A 176 -2.60 -4.60 -0.15
CA ALA A 176 -1.57 -3.59 -0.12
C ALA A 176 -0.29 -4.05 -0.83
N VAL A 177 0.43 -3.11 -1.42
CA VAL A 177 1.63 -3.35 -2.22
C VAL A 177 2.76 -2.39 -1.83
N GLN A 178 4.00 -2.89 -1.82
CA GLN A 178 5.19 -2.09 -1.48
C GLN A 178 5.67 -1.25 -2.66
N PHE A 179 5.44 -1.72 -3.86
CA PHE A 179 5.78 -1.01 -5.09
C PHE A 179 4.74 0.08 -5.41
N HIS A 180 5.04 0.88 -6.41
CA HIS A 180 4.19 1.95 -6.89
C HIS A 180 3.48 1.55 -8.19
N PRO A 181 2.26 1.02 -8.17
CA PRO A 181 1.55 0.66 -9.40
C PRO A 181 1.34 1.86 -10.33
N GLU A 182 1.13 3.07 -9.76
CA GLU A 182 0.98 4.32 -10.51
C GLU A 182 2.25 4.76 -11.26
N LYS A 183 3.40 4.10 -10.99
CA LYS A 183 4.69 4.32 -11.66
C LYS A 183 5.18 3.09 -12.43
N SER A 184 4.39 2.03 -12.46
CA SER A 184 4.80 0.73 -13.01
C SER A 184 4.28 0.47 -14.43
N GLY A 185 3.95 1.53 -15.18
CA GLY A 185 3.51 1.41 -16.58
C GLY A 185 2.24 0.57 -16.73
N SER A 186 2.15 -0.21 -17.82
CA SER A 186 0.96 -1.01 -18.14
C SER A 186 0.65 -2.08 -17.08
N VAL A 187 1.66 -2.72 -16.52
CA VAL A 187 1.48 -3.74 -15.48
C VAL A 187 0.89 -3.15 -14.20
N GLY A 188 1.32 -1.95 -13.83
CA GLY A 188 0.77 -1.23 -12.69
C GLY A 188 -0.67 -0.78 -12.91
N LEU A 189 -0.98 -0.28 -14.10
CA LEU A 189 -2.35 0.08 -14.48
C LEU A 189 -3.27 -1.15 -14.46
N LYS A 190 -2.79 -2.29 -14.99
CA LYS A 190 -3.53 -3.56 -14.95
C LYS A 190 -3.84 -4.00 -13.52
N LEU A 191 -2.88 -3.85 -12.60
CA LEU A 191 -3.10 -4.15 -11.18
C LEU A 191 -4.18 -3.25 -10.57
N LEU A 192 -4.18 -1.94 -10.87
CA LEU A 192 -5.21 -1.01 -10.40
C LEU A 192 -6.59 -1.33 -10.99
N GLU A 193 -6.68 -1.73 -12.27
CA GLU A 193 -7.92 -2.24 -12.89
C GLU A 193 -8.44 -3.48 -12.16
N ASN A 194 -7.56 -4.46 -11.91
CA ASN A 194 -7.92 -5.68 -11.21
C ASN A 194 -8.49 -5.37 -9.82
N TRP A 195 -7.77 -4.54 -9.03
CA TRP A 195 -8.24 -4.14 -7.71
C TRP A 195 -9.59 -3.40 -7.76
N ASN A 196 -9.80 -2.57 -8.77
CA ASN A 196 -11.09 -1.88 -8.90
C ASN A 196 -12.24 -2.83 -9.25
N SER A 197 -11.94 -3.96 -9.89
CA SER A 197 -12.95 -4.95 -10.30
C SER A 197 -13.32 -5.93 -9.18
N ILE A 198 -12.56 -5.94 -8.07
CA ILE A 198 -12.82 -6.71 -6.85
C ILE A 198 -13.82 -5.92 -5.99
#